data_ad40d5ce2d11af2a8499a012f49b26a9
#
_entry.id   ad40d5ce2d11af2a8499a012f49b26a9
#
_cell.length_a   1.000
_cell.length_b   1.000
_cell.length_c   1.000
_cell.angle_alpha   90.00
_cell.angle_beta   90.00
_cell.angle_gamma   90.00
#
_symmetry.space_group_name_H-M   'P 1'
#
loop_
_entity.id
_entity.type
_entity.pdbx_description
1 polymer ?
#
loop_
_entity_poly.entity_id
_entity_poly.type
_entity_poly.pdbx_seq_one_letter_code
_entity_poly.pdbx_strand_id
1 'polypeptide(L)'
;ALIPWINHENYVESIDFIKKCPASFLAGHLELIGFDMMKGMPNQHGMTSEIFDRFEMVMSGHFHTKSNKGNIHYLGSQMEFTWSDCDDPKFFHVIDTESRSVTPVRNPHTIFEKVVYNDEQTDYNGYDTSNLESKFVKVIVVKKTDPFLFDTFIDRIQNEDIHELKIAETFEEFTGENVDDDSISVEDTTELLDSYVDAVETDLDKGKIKNLMRSLYVEAQNAELI
;
A
#
# COMPACT_ATOMS: atom_id res chain seq x y z
N ALA A 1 8.34 -26.03 6.94
CA ALA A 1 9.00 -25.86 5.64
C ALA A 1 9.27 -24.39 5.39
N LEU A 2 10.41 -24.08 4.77
CA LEU A 2 10.74 -22.75 4.28
C LEU A 2 10.91 -22.84 2.77
N ILE A 3 10.27 -21.91 2.04
CA ILE A 3 10.28 -21.87 0.58
C ILE A 3 10.86 -20.53 0.13
N PRO A 4 11.80 -20.54 -0.84
CA PRO A 4 12.27 -19.30 -1.45
C PRO A 4 11.16 -18.63 -2.27
N TRP A 5 11.42 -17.40 -2.71
CA TRP A 5 10.58 -16.78 -3.74
C TRP A 5 10.55 -17.67 -4.99
N ILE A 6 9.34 -18.04 -5.42
CA ILE A 6 9.13 -18.92 -6.55
C ILE A 6 9.17 -18.09 -7.84
N ASN A 7 10.10 -18.44 -8.72
CA ASN A 7 10.27 -17.83 -10.05
C ASN A 7 10.34 -18.93 -11.13
N HIS A 8 10.51 -18.55 -12.39
CA HIS A 8 10.54 -19.49 -13.51
C HIS A 8 11.67 -20.55 -13.42
N GLU A 9 12.79 -20.22 -12.76
CA GLU A 9 13.95 -21.10 -12.63
C GLU A 9 13.72 -22.23 -11.61
N ASN A 10 13.04 -21.90 -10.49
CA ASN A 10 12.85 -22.84 -9.39
C ASN A 10 11.40 -23.35 -9.26
N TYR A 11 10.51 -22.99 -10.18
CA TYR A 11 9.08 -23.29 -10.11
C TYR A 11 8.81 -24.80 -9.96
N VAL A 12 9.37 -25.61 -10.85
CA VAL A 12 9.10 -27.06 -10.88
C VAL A 12 9.55 -27.73 -9.58
N GLU A 13 10.75 -27.40 -9.11
CA GLU A 13 11.33 -27.96 -7.89
C GLU A 13 10.54 -27.51 -6.65
N SER A 14 10.16 -26.23 -6.58
CA SER A 14 9.38 -25.68 -5.49
C SER A 14 8.00 -26.30 -5.39
N ILE A 15 7.30 -26.46 -6.52
CA ILE A 15 5.99 -27.10 -6.56
C ILE A 15 6.06 -28.58 -6.17
N ASP A 16 7.08 -29.31 -6.65
CA ASP A 16 7.30 -30.71 -6.26
C ASP A 16 7.61 -30.85 -4.77
N PHE A 17 8.43 -29.96 -4.22
CA PHE A 17 8.70 -29.89 -2.80
C PHE A 17 7.44 -29.63 -1.98
N ILE A 18 6.62 -28.61 -2.35
CA ILE A 18 5.36 -28.27 -1.66
C ILE A 18 4.43 -29.49 -1.61
N LYS A 19 4.32 -30.24 -2.72
CA LYS A 19 3.45 -31.42 -2.79
C LYS A 19 3.91 -32.57 -1.91
N LYS A 20 5.22 -32.74 -1.71
CA LYS A 20 5.83 -33.90 -1.04
C LYS A 20 6.29 -33.62 0.39
N CYS A 21 6.48 -32.38 0.76
CA CYS A 21 7.01 -31.97 2.06
C CYS A 21 6.12 -32.48 3.21
N PRO A 22 6.68 -33.18 4.24
CA PRO A 22 5.89 -33.71 5.35
C PRO A 22 5.54 -32.69 6.43
N ALA A 23 6.01 -31.44 6.31
CA ALA A 23 5.77 -30.41 7.31
C ALA A 23 4.29 -30.00 7.39
N SER A 24 3.82 -29.66 8.60
CA SER A 24 2.49 -29.09 8.83
C SER A 24 2.46 -27.59 8.57
N PHE A 25 3.59 -26.89 8.76
CA PHE A 25 3.74 -25.47 8.57
C PHE A 25 4.63 -25.14 7.39
N LEU A 26 4.24 -24.11 6.66
CA LEU A 26 5.02 -23.57 5.55
C LEU A 26 5.19 -22.07 5.71
N ALA A 27 6.39 -21.56 5.46
CA ALA A 27 6.64 -20.13 5.34
C ALA A 27 7.41 -19.84 4.04
N GLY A 28 7.06 -18.74 3.39
CA GLY A 28 7.67 -18.35 2.12
C GLY A 28 7.36 -16.92 1.74
N HIS A 29 7.79 -16.55 0.53
CA HIS A 29 7.50 -15.27 -0.09
C HIS A 29 6.65 -15.55 -1.33
N LEU A 30 5.34 -15.71 -1.13
CA LEU A 30 4.42 -16.25 -2.11
C LEU A 30 3.59 -15.13 -2.74
N GLU A 31 3.37 -15.22 -4.03
CA GLU A 31 2.45 -14.38 -4.77
C GLU A 31 1.20 -15.18 -5.13
N LEU A 32 0.10 -14.96 -4.39
CA LEU A 32 -1.13 -15.74 -4.55
C LEU A 32 -2.28 -14.86 -5.02
N ILE A 33 -3.11 -15.44 -5.90
CA ILE A 33 -4.33 -14.80 -6.41
C ILE A 33 -5.35 -14.64 -5.28
N GLY A 34 -6.02 -13.48 -5.26
CA GLY A 34 -7.15 -13.19 -4.39
C GLY A 34 -6.79 -12.72 -2.99
N PHE A 35 -5.52 -12.42 -2.73
CA PHE A 35 -5.06 -11.71 -1.53
C PHE A 35 -4.76 -10.25 -1.86
N ASP A 36 -4.95 -9.37 -0.91
CA ASP A 36 -4.76 -7.94 -1.11
C ASP A 36 -3.26 -7.59 -1.23
N MET A 37 -2.88 -7.03 -2.38
CA MET A 37 -1.56 -6.40 -2.57
C MET A 37 -1.46 -5.12 -1.76
N MET A 38 -2.54 -4.34 -1.78
CA MET A 38 -2.79 -3.13 -1.00
C MET A 38 -4.23 -3.22 -0.48
N LYS A 39 -4.58 -2.40 0.49
CA LYS A 39 -5.91 -2.35 1.07
C LYS A 39 -6.99 -2.21 -0.02
N GLY A 40 -7.87 -3.19 -0.12
CA GLY A 40 -8.96 -3.22 -1.11
C GLY A 40 -8.56 -3.58 -2.54
N MET A 41 -7.27 -3.89 -2.82
CA MET A 41 -6.78 -4.25 -4.15
C MET A 41 -6.30 -5.71 -4.21
N PRO A 42 -7.18 -6.66 -4.52
CA PRO A 42 -6.80 -8.07 -4.59
C PRO A 42 -5.88 -8.35 -5.78
N ASN A 43 -4.84 -9.13 -5.53
CA ASN A 43 -3.95 -9.63 -6.58
C ASN A 43 -4.71 -10.56 -7.54
N GLN A 44 -4.59 -10.30 -8.84
CA GLN A 44 -5.21 -11.09 -9.91
C GLN A 44 -4.21 -12.02 -10.61
N HIS A 45 -2.94 -11.96 -10.23
CA HIS A 45 -1.85 -12.70 -10.81
C HIS A 45 -1.22 -13.66 -9.79
N GLY A 46 -0.29 -14.53 -10.26
CA GLY A 46 0.41 -15.45 -9.38
C GLY A 46 -0.23 -16.85 -9.33
N MET A 47 0.06 -17.57 -8.26
CA MET A 47 -0.39 -18.95 -8.08
C MET A 47 -1.75 -19.00 -7.37
N THR A 48 -2.48 -20.11 -7.63
CA THR A 48 -3.67 -20.41 -6.85
C THR A 48 -3.31 -21.00 -5.48
N SER A 49 -4.22 -20.85 -4.52
CA SER A 49 -3.99 -21.26 -3.12
C SER A 49 -4.13 -22.75 -2.86
N GLU A 50 -4.79 -23.51 -3.77
CA GLU A 50 -5.17 -24.91 -3.53
C GLU A 50 -3.99 -25.84 -3.23
N ILE A 51 -2.82 -25.54 -3.79
CA ILE A 51 -1.61 -26.34 -3.54
C ILE A 51 -1.18 -26.32 -2.07
N PHE A 52 -1.64 -25.32 -1.32
CA PHE A 52 -1.31 -25.10 0.08
C PHE A 52 -2.35 -25.67 1.07
N ASP A 53 -3.48 -26.20 0.59
CA ASP A 53 -4.58 -26.69 1.45
C ASP A 53 -4.17 -27.82 2.39
N ARG A 54 -3.11 -28.55 2.06
CA ARG A 54 -2.59 -29.64 2.89
C ARG A 54 -1.85 -29.18 4.14
N PHE A 55 -1.43 -27.92 4.23
CA PHE A 55 -0.73 -27.40 5.39
C PHE A 55 -1.73 -26.92 6.45
N GLU A 56 -1.38 -27.09 7.71
CA GLU A 56 -2.17 -26.54 8.83
C GLU A 56 -2.11 -25.00 8.83
N MET A 57 -0.93 -24.45 8.46
CA MET A 57 -0.68 -23.03 8.45
C MET A 57 0.37 -22.68 7.39
N VAL A 58 0.07 -21.67 6.59
CA VAL A 58 0.96 -21.07 5.60
C VAL A 58 1.16 -19.60 5.95
N MET A 59 2.40 -19.18 6.08
CA MET A 59 2.78 -17.80 6.37
C MET A 59 3.52 -17.23 5.17
N SER A 60 3.08 -16.10 4.68
CA SER A 60 3.70 -15.46 3.53
C SER A 60 4.06 -14.00 3.80
N GLY A 61 5.19 -13.59 3.28
CA GLY A 61 5.52 -12.19 2.98
C GLY A 61 4.96 -11.80 1.61
N HIS A 62 5.68 -11.00 0.85
CA HIS A 62 5.37 -10.41 -0.45
C HIS A 62 4.44 -9.20 -0.35
N PHE A 63 3.17 -9.39 0.01
CA PHE A 63 2.25 -8.26 0.19
C PHE A 63 2.49 -7.54 1.51
N HIS A 64 2.55 -6.20 1.45
CA HIS A 64 2.83 -5.37 2.62
C HIS A 64 1.63 -5.25 3.55
N THR A 65 0.41 -5.42 3.02
CA THR A 65 -0.83 -5.39 3.81
C THR A 65 -1.07 -6.76 4.45
N LYS A 66 -1.37 -6.75 5.75
CA LYS A 66 -1.71 -7.97 6.48
C LYS A 66 -3.09 -8.48 6.07
N SER A 67 -3.17 -9.74 5.62
CA SER A 67 -4.43 -10.38 5.28
C SER A 67 -4.40 -11.87 5.59
N ASN A 68 -5.57 -12.50 5.70
CA ASN A 68 -5.66 -13.95 5.88
C ASN A 68 -6.89 -14.53 5.19
N LYS A 69 -6.74 -15.74 4.65
CA LYS A 69 -7.82 -16.50 4.05
C LYS A 69 -7.57 -18.00 4.27
N GLY A 70 -8.49 -18.66 4.96
CA GLY A 70 -8.33 -20.07 5.34
C GLY A 70 -7.10 -20.27 6.21
N ASN A 71 -6.21 -21.18 5.80
CA ASN A 71 -4.96 -21.50 6.47
C ASN A 71 -3.78 -20.62 6.04
N ILE A 72 -3.99 -19.65 5.14
CA ILE A 72 -2.94 -18.78 4.59
C ILE A 72 -2.98 -17.42 5.26
N HIS A 73 -1.83 -17.00 5.81
CA HIS A 73 -1.62 -15.74 6.48
C HIS A 73 -0.55 -14.92 5.76
N TYR A 74 -0.94 -13.83 5.11
CA TYR A 74 0.00 -12.78 4.75
C TYR A 74 0.27 -11.92 5.97
N LEU A 75 1.52 -11.92 6.40
CA LEU A 75 1.93 -11.26 7.65
C LEU A 75 2.00 -9.74 7.49
N GLY A 76 2.09 -9.27 6.24
CA GLY A 76 2.38 -7.88 5.94
C GLY A 76 3.83 -7.51 6.23
N SER A 77 4.17 -6.24 6.05
CA SER A 77 5.48 -5.71 6.42
C SER A 77 5.52 -5.28 7.89
N GLN A 78 6.71 -5.35 8.50
CA GLN A 78 6.92 -4.96 9.90
C GLN A 78 6.99 -3.45 10.07
N MET A 79 7.26 -2.72 8.99
CA MET A 79 7.35 -1.26 8.92
C MET A 79 6.89 -0.80 7.54
N GLU A 80 6.70 0.48 7.38
CA GLU A 80 6.44 1.09 6.08
C GLU A 80 7.72 1.08 5.23
N PHE A 81 7.63 0.72 3.95
CA PHE A 81 8.74 0.73 2.99
C PHE A 81 8.49 1.70 1.84
N THR A 82 7.22 1.94 1.53
CA THR A 82 6.79 2.75 0.39
C THR A 82 5.64 3.68 0.78
N TRP A 83 5.36 4.68 -0.05
CA TRP A 83 4.21 5.59 0.13
C TRP A 83 2.85 4.85 0.13
N SER A 84 2.78 3.67 -0.49
CA SER A 84 1.59 2.82 -0.43
C SER A 84 1.34 2.20 0.94
N ASP A 85 2.37 2.18 1.79
CA ASP A 85 2.27 1.68 3.16
C ASP A 85 1.79 2.74 4.16
N CYS A 86 1.75 4.01 3.75
CA CYS A 86 1.28 5.10 4.59
C CYS A 86 -0.16 4.83 5.03
N ASP A 87 -0.45 4.99 6.32
CA ASP A 87 -1.75 4.70 6.94
C ASP A 87 -2.17 3.22 6.97
N ASP A 88 -1.30 2.29 6.54
CA ASP A 88 -1.52 0.85 6.70
C ASP A 88 -0.83 0.34 7.97
N PRO A 89 -1.56 -0.17 8.97
CA PRO A 89 -0.97 -0.64 10.21
C PRO A 89 0.02 -1.78 10.00
N LYS A 90 1.24 -1.63 10.51
CA LYS A 90 2.34 -2.58 10.37
C LYS A 90 2.51 -3.43 11.62
N PHE A 91 2.96 -4.69 11.44
CA PHE A 91 3.03 -5.66 12.52
C PHE A 91 4.25 -6.57 12.39
N PHE A 92 4.79 -7.03 13.52
CA PHE A 92 5.45 -8.32 13.57
C PHE A 92 4.54 -9.34 14.26
N HIS A 93 4.84 -10.63 14.12
CA HIS A 93 3.94 -11.69 14.58
C HIS A 93 4.63 -12.65 15.51
N VAL A 94 3.94 -13.01 16.57
CA VAL A 94 4.32 -14.12 17.45
C VAL A 94 3.51 -15.35 17.03
N ILE A 95 4.22 -16.43 16.69
CA ILE A 95 3.61 -17.67 16.22
C ILE A 95 3.80 -18.73 17.31
N ASP A 96 2.69 -19.26 17.79
CA ASP A 96 2.68 -20.37 18.75
C ASP A 96 2.35 -21.66 17.99
N THR A 97 3.33 -22.54 17.94
CA THR A 97 3.22 -23.82 17.20
C THR A 97 2.42 -24.87 17.95
N GLU A 98 2.17 -24.71 19.26
CA GLU A 98 1.33 -25.63 20.04
C GLU A 98 -0.15 -25.27 19.88
N SER A 99 -0.49 -24.01 20.14
CA SER A 99 -1.86 -23.51 20.02
C SER A 99 -2.27 -23.19 18.57
N ARG A 100 -1.34 -23.17 17.63
CA ARG A 100 -1.57 -22.79 16.20
C ARG A 100 -2.01 -21.32 16.04
N SER A 101 -1.64 -20.46 16.99
CA SER A 101 -2.02 -19.06 16.93
C SER A 101 -0.97 -18.18 16.27
N VAL A 102 -1.42 -17.16 15.55
CA VAL A 102 -0.61 -16.08 14.96
C VAL A 102 -1.08 -14.77 15.58
N THR A 103 -0.27 -14.21 16.48
CA THR A 103 -0.61 -12.99 17.20
C THR A 103 0.13 -11.80 16.62
N PRO A 104 -0.56 -10.84 16.00
CA PRO A 104 0.06 -9.62 15.51
C PRO A 104 0.40 -8.68 16.67
N VAL A 105 1.61 -8.12 16.63
CA VAL A 105 2.05 -7.06 17.54
C VAL A 105 2.29 -5.80 16.69
N ARG A 106 1.52 -4.76 16.95
CA ARG A 106 1.57 -3.54 16.16
C ARG A 106 2.90 -2.80 16.33
N ASN A 107 3.51 -2.40 15.21
CA ASN A 107 4.57 -1.41 15.21
C ASN A 107 3.93 0.00 15.31
N PRO A 108 4.24 0.78 16.35
CA PRO A 108 3.67 2.13 16.49
C PRO A 108 4.39 3.19 15.64
N HIS A 109 5.57 2.85 15.09
CA HIS A 109 6.40 3.79 14.35
C HIS A 109 5.97 3.86 12.88
N THR A 110 5.78 5.07 12.39
CA THR A 110 5.50 5.41 10.99
C THR A 110 6.66 6.21 10.40
N ILE A 111 6.92 6.01 9.12
CA ILE A 111 8.01 6.67 8.39
C ILE A 111 7.43 7.69 7.39
N PHE A 112 6.25 7.42 6.85
CA PHE A 112 5.59 8.27 5.87
C PHE A 112 4.45 9.03 6.53
N GLU A 113 4.28 10.31 6.16
CA GLU A 113 3.19 11.15 6.65
C GLU A 113 2.61 11.98 5.51
N LYS A 114 1.29 11.91 5.33
CA LYS A 114 0.53 12.72 4.39
C LYS A 114 -0.16 13.83 5.13
N VAL A 115 0.11 15.07 4.74
CA VAL A 115 -0.56 16.25 5.28
C VAL A 115 -1.44 16.85 4.19
N VAL A 116 -2.75 16.81 4.39
CA VAL A 116 -3.70 17.43 3.47
C VAL A 116 -3.79 18.91 3.81
N TYR A 117 -3.38 19.78 2.87
CA TYR A 117 -3.44 21.22 3.04
C TYR A 117 -4.74 21.79 2.46
N ASN A 118 -5.53 22.43 3.31
CA ASN A 118 -6.74 23.16 2.93
C ASN A 118 -6.93 24.35 3.87
N ASP A 119 -6.57 25.58 3.43
CA ASP A 119 -6.58 26.80 4.24
C ASP A 119 -7.97 27.42 4.39
N GLU A 120 -9.00 26.91 3.72
CA GLU A 120 -10.39 27.27 4.00
C GLU A 120 -10.96 26.52 5.20
N GLN A 121 -10.39 25.36 5.54
CA GLN A 121 -10.90 24.49 6.61
C GLN A 121 -10.01 24.48 7.84
N THR A 122 -8.70 24.69 7.68
CA THR A 122 -7.71 24.53 8.75
C THR A 122 -6.86 25.78 8.90
N ASP A 123 -6.69 26.26 10.15
CA ASP A 123 -5.75 27.33 10.48
C ASP A 123 -4.33 26.77 10.62
N TYR A 124 -3.49 27.06 9.65
CA TYR A 124 -2.10 26.62 9.64
C TYR A 124 -1.14 27.51 10.43
N ASN A 125 -1.57 28.65 10.98
CA ASN A 125 -0.69 29.49 11.81
C ASN A 125 -0.22 28.78 13.08
N GLY A 126 -1.08 27.94 13.66
CA GLY A 126 -0.79 27.15 14.86
C GLY A 126 -0.64 25.65 14.63
N TYR A 127 -0.54 25.20 13.38
CA TYR A 127 -0.44 23.78 13.08
C TYR A 127 0.83 23.16 13.68
N ASP A 128 0.67 22.06 14.43
CA ASP A 128 1.79 21.36 15.07
C ASP A 128 2.51 20.46 14.05
N THR A 129 3.78 20.79 13.78
CA THR A 129 4.65 20.04 12.87
C THR A 129 5.60 19.07 13.58
N SER A 130 5.61 19.05 14.91
CA SER A 130 6.56 18.23 15.70
C SER A 130 6.42 16.72 15.46
N ASN A 131 5.25 16.25 15.04
CA ASN A 131 5.00 14.87 14.70
C ASN A 131 5.61 14.43 13.34
N LEU A 132 6.17 15.37 12.57
CA LEU A 132 6.78 15.14 11.27
C LEU A 132 8.27 14.82 11.35
N GLU A 133 8.90 15.01 12.52
CA GLU A 133 10.31 14.71 12.76
C GLU A 133 10.65 13.26 12.36
N SER A 134 11.77 13.11 11.64
CA SER A 134 12.29 11.82 11.13
C SER A 134 11.35 11.10 10.17
N LYS A 135 10.51 11.83 9.43
CA LYS A 135 9.60 11.24 8.44
C LYS A 135 9.85 11.75 7.02
N PHE A 136 9.38 10.97 6.06
CA PHE A 136 9.11 11.42 4.70
C PHE A 136 7.73 12.07 4.70
N VAL A 137 7.65 13.34 4.34
CA VAL A 137 6.41 14.14 4.40
C VAL A 137 5.92 14.43 3.00
N LYS A 138 4.62 14.19 2.75
CA LYS A 138 3.94 14.58 1.51
C LYS A 138 2.82 15.55 1.86
N VAL A 139 2.92 16.80 1.39
CA VAL A 139 1.85 17.78 1.49
C VAL A 139 0.98 17.69 0.22
N ILE A 140 -0.27 17.33 0.40
CA ILE A 140 -1.28 17.27 -0.66
C ILE A 140 -2.09 18.56 -0.59
N VAL A 141 -1.95 19.43 -1.59
CA VAL A 141 -2.62 20.73 -1.63
C VAL A 141 -3.98 20.59 -2.27
N VAL A 142 -5.03 20.65 -1.47
CA VAL A 142 -6.43 20.63 -1.93
C VAL A 142 -6.91 22.04 -2.20
N LYS A 143 -6.63 22.99 -1.28
CA LYS A 143 -7.03 24.37 -1.41
C LYS A 143 -5.96 25.28 -0.84
N LYS A 144 -5.54 26.27 -1.63
CA LYS A 144 -4.53 27.27 -1.30
C LYS A 144 -5.08 28.66 -1.65
N THR A 145 -5.77 29.30 -0.72
CA THR A 145 -6.34 30.66 -0.91
C THR A 145 -5.36 31.74 -0.50
N ASP A 146 -4.48 31.48 0.46
CA ASP A 146 -3.42 32.38 0.90
C ASP A 146 -2.03 31.78 0.60
N PRO A 147 -1.35 32.21 -0.49
CA PRO A 147 -0.01 31.72 -0.83
C PRO A 147 1.04 32.02 0.26
N PHE A 148 0.92 33.15 0.97
CA PHE A 148 1.87 33.52 2.02
C PHE A 148 1.73 32.60 3.24
N LEU A 149 0.51 32.25 3.62
CA LEU A 149 0.24 31.28 4.68
C LEU A 149 0.79 29.89 4.31
N PHE A 150 0.59 29.49 3.06
CA PHE A 150 1.14 28.23 2.54
C PHE A 150 2.67 28.19 2.60
N ASP A 151 3.34 29.24 2.07
CA ASP A 151 4.80 29.31 2.09
C ASP A 151 5.34 29.27 3.54
N THR A 152 4.71 29.99 4.45
CA THR A 152 5.07 29.97 5.88
C THR A 152 4.89 28.58 6.50
N PHE A 153 3.85 27.86 6.10
CA PHE A 153 3.60 26.49 6.56
C PHE A 153 4.67 25.52 6.03
N ILE A 154 5.00 25.62 4.75
CA ILE A 154 6.06 24.80 4.12
C ILE A 154 7.44 25.07 4.76
N ASP A 155 7.77 26.34 4.99
CA ASP A 155 9.01 26.73 5.68
C ASP A 155 9.11 26.11 7.09
N ARG A 156 8.00 26.03 7.83
CA ARG A 156 7.99 25.37 9.14
C ARG A 156 8.25 23.88 9.02
N ILE A 157 7.62 23.20 8.07
CA ILE A 157 7.88 21.76 7.84
C ILE A 157 9.36 21.54 7.46
N GLN A 158 9.92 22.37 6.59
CA GLN A 158 11.33 22.27 6.18
C GLN A 158 12.33 22.53 7.31
N ASN A 159 11.91 23.26 8.35
CA ASN A 159 12.73 23.51 9.53
C ASN A 159 12.68 22.37 10.56
N GLU A 160 11.75 21.43 10.43
CA GLU A 160 11.79 20.18 11.20
C GLU A 160 12.89 19.24 10.66
N ASP A 161 13.39 18.34 11.49
CA ASP A 161 14.33 17.30 11.08
C ASP A 161 13.61 16.16 10.33
N ILE A 162 13.15 16.47 9.12
CA ILE A 162 12.46 15.54 8.23
C ILE A 162 13.44 14.90 7.23
N HIS A 163 13.11 13.71 6.72
CA HIS A 163 13.94 13.06 5.69
C HIS A 163 13.73 13.68 4.30
N GLU A 164 12.49 13.96 3.94
CA GLU A 164 12.13 14.53 2.64
C GLU A 164 10.78 15.24 2.73
N LEU A 165 10.60 16.31 1.94
CA LEU A 165 9.32 16.97 1.72
C LEU A 165 8.94 16.88 0.24
N LYS A 166 7.78 16.29 -0.04
CA LYS A 166 7.13 16.34 -1.36
C LYS A 166 5.87 17.20 -1.28
N ILE A 167 5.63 18.01 -2.30
CA ILE A 167 4.41 18.82 -2.44
C ILE A 167 3.68 18.33 -3.69
N ALA A 168 2.44 17.89 -3.52
CA ALA A 168 1.56 17.50 -4.59
C ALA A 168 0.37 18.49 -4.65
N GLU A 169 0.26 19.22 -5.75
CA GLU A 169 -0.91 20.08 -6.02
C GLU A 169 -1.96 19.25 -6.78
N THR A 170 -3.16 19.12 -6.21
CA THR A 170 -4.28 18.51 -6.90
C THR A 170 -4.82 19.50 -7.93
N PHE A 171 -4.79 19.13 -9.20
CA PHE A 171 -5.36 19.96 -10.27
C PHE A 171 -6.90 19.83 -10.24
N GLU A 172 -7.59 20.65 -9.44
CA GLU A 172 -9.07 20.80 -9.52
C GLU A 172 -9.55 21.36 -10.87
N GLU A 173 -8.66 21.92 -11.69
CA GLU A 173 -9.01 22.56 -12.95
C GLU A 173 -9.49 21.59 -14.05
N PHE A 174 -9.33 20.28 -13.88
CA PHE A 174 -9.68 19.31 -14.94
C PHE A 174 -11.06 18.65 -14.79
N THR A 175 -11.75 18.75 -13.68
CA THR A 175 -12.99 17.99 -13.46
C THR A 175 -14.18 18.86 -13.07
N GLY A 176 -14.35 20.04 -13.21
CA GLY A 176 -15.58 20.86 -13.13
C GLY A 176 -16.76 20.37 -12.26
N GLU A 177 -16.59 19.35 -11.45
CA GLU A 177 -17.59 18.76 -10.56
C GLU A 177 -17.06 18.66 -9.13
N ASN A 178 -17.90 19.08 -8.18
CA ASN A 178 -17.62 19.06 -6.75
C ASN A 178 -17.24 17.66 -6.27
N VAL A 179 -16.00 17.48 -5.82
CA VAL A 179 -15.58 16.29 -5.09
C VAL A 179 -15.98 16.51 -3.63
N ASP A 180 -16.87 15.67 -3.13
CA ASP A 180 -17.27 15.67 -1.71
C ASP A 180 -16.07 15.32 -0.81
N ASP A 181 -15.93 16.05 0.29
CA ASP A 181 -14.78 16.35 1.12
C ASP A 181 -14.23 15.22 2.02
N ASP A 182 -14.61 13.96 1.83
CA ASP A 182 -14.35 12.92 2.84
C ASP A 182 -13.29 11.86 2.49
N SER A 183 -12.63 11.92 1.32
CA SER A 183 -11.75 10.83 0.92
C SER A 183 -10.71 11.15 -0.16
N ILE A 184 -9.65 11.90 0.16
CA ILE A 184 -8.44 11.86 -0.68
C ILE A 184 -7.59 10.67 -0.22
N SER A 185 -7.95 9.49 -0.68
CA SER A 185 -7.23 8.24 -0.45
C SER A 185 -6.52 7.77 -1.74
N VAL A 186 -5.65 6.80 -1.62
CA VAL A 186 -5.08 6.09 -2.79
C VAL A 186 -6.20 5.46 -3.64
N GLU A 187 -7.32 5.12 -3.00
CA GLU A 187 -8.56 4.66 -3.65
C GLU A 187 -9.09 5.71 -4.63
N ASP A 188 -9.05 7.00 -4.29
CA ASP A 188 -9.51 8.08 -5.18
C ASP A 188 -8.68 8.21 -6.45
N THR A 189 -7.36 8.02 -6.37
CA THR A 189 -6.51 8.07 -7.57
C THR A 189 -6.83 6.93 -8.54
N THR A 190 -7.11 5.73 -8.03
CA THR A 190 -7.50 4.60 -8.87
C THR A 190 -8.92 4.76 -9.42
N GLU A 191 -9.84 5.32 -8.66
CA GLU A 191 -11.18 5.66 -9.13
C GLU A 191 -11.15 6.78 -10.17
N LEU A 192 -10.30 7.80 -9.99
CA LEU A 192 -10.08 8.85 -10.97
C LEU A 192 -9.51 8.30 -12.28
N LEU A 193 -8.52 7.41 -12.21
CA LEU A 193 -7.98 6.72 -13.37
C LEU A 193 -9.04 5.87 -14.08
N ASP A 194 -9.87 5.18 -13.34
CA ASP A 194 -10.98 4.38 -13.87
C ASP A 194 -12.03 5.26 -14.56
N SER A 195 -12.39 6.38 -13.94
CA SER A 195 -13.34 7.35 -14.50
C SER A 195 -12.81 7.98 -15.79
N TYR A 196 -11.50 8.29 -15.83
CA TYR A 196 -10.85 8.79 -17.02
C TYR A 196 -10.92 7.77 -18.17
N VAL A 197 -10.61 6.49 -17.91
CA VAL A 197 -10.71 5.43 -18.91
C VAL A 197 -12.15 5.24 -19.39
N ASP A 198 -13.15 5.41 -18.51
CA ASP A 198 -14.57 5.33 -18.89
C ASP A 198 -14.99 6.49 -19.82
N ALA A 199 -14.43 7.67 -19.61
CA ALA A 199 -14.71 8.85 -20.42
C ALA A 199 -14.03 8.83 -21.81
N VAL A 200 -12.93 8.08 -21.98
CA VAL A 200 -12.23 7.99 -23.27
C VAL A 200 -13.03 7.18 -24.29
N GLU A 201 -13.28 7.73 -25.47
CA GLU A 201 -13.82 6.99 -26.61
C GLU A 201 -12.72 6.14 -27.24
N THR A 202 -12.84 4.81 -27.13
CA THR A 202 -11.85 3.85 -27.68
C THR A 202 -12.52 2.52 -28.01
N ASP A 203 -12.02 1.85 -29.04
CA ASP A 203 -12.41 0.49 -29.41
C ASP A 203 -11.68 -0.59 -28.58
N LEU A 204 -10.76 -0.19 -27.71
CA LEU A 204 -10.01 -1.10 -26.85
C LEU A 204 -10.85 -1.54 -25.65
N ASP A 205 -10.52 -2.72 -25.09
CA ASP A 205 -11.14 -3.25 -23.87
C ASP A 205 -10.79 -2.37 -22.66
N LYS A 206 -11.74 -1.53 -22.24
CA LYS A 206 -11.59 -0.61 -21.11
C LYS A 206 -11.24 -1.33 -19.80
N GLY A 207 -11.73 -2.56 -19.61
CA GLY A 207 -11.39 -3.36 -18.43
C GLY A 207 -9.90 -3.70 -18.38
N LYS A 208 -9.30 -4.07 -19.52
CA LYS A 208 -7.86 -4.32 -19.62
C LYS A 208 -7.04 -3.05 -19.42
N ILE A 209 -7.52 -1.91 -19.96
CA ILE A 209 -6.84 -0.62 -19.77
C ILE A 209 -6.85 -0.23 -18.29
N LYS A 210 -7.98 -0.33 -17.59
CA LYS A 210 -8.08 -0.05 -16.15
C LYS A 210 -7.12 -0.93 -15.34
N ASN A 211 -7.09 -2.22 -15.60
CA ASN A 211 -6.20 -3.14 -14.91
C ASN A 211 -4.72 -2.80 -15.14
N LEU A 212 -4.36 -2.44 -16.38
CA LEU A 212 -3.01 -2.00 -16.71
C LEU A 212 -2.65 -0.68 -15.99
N MET A 213 -3.54 0.31 -16.00
CA MET A 213 -3.33 1.59 -15.32
C MET A 213 -3.14 1.41 -13.81
N ARG A 214 -3.95 0.58 -13.17
CA ARG A 214 -3.80 0.24 -11.73
C ARG A 214 -2.45 -0.44 -11.45
N SER A 215 -2.06 -1.40 -12.30
CA SER A 215 -0.76 -2.08 -12.17
C SER A 215 0.40 -1.09 -12.29
N LEU A 216 0.37 -0.22 -13.31
CA LEU A 216 1.38 0.82 -13.52
C LEU A 216 1.40 1.86 -12.38
N TYR A 217 0.24 2.19 -11.81
CA TYR A 217 0.15 3.09 -10.67
C TYR A 217 0.84 2.51 -9.43
N VAL A 218 0.60 1.24 -9.12
CA VAL A 218 1.27 0.52 -8.03
C VAL A 218 2.78 0.45 -8.27
N GLU A 219 3.18 0.12 -9.51
CA GLU A 219 4.60 0.06 -9.90
C GLU A 219 5.27 1.43 -9.78
N ALA A 220 4.61 2.50 -10.22
CA ALA A 220 5.12 3.86 -10.12
C ALA A 220 5.27 4.32 -8.66
N GLN A 221 4.32 4.00 -7.78
CA GLN A 221 4.45 4.31 -6.36
C GLN A 221 5.63 3.59 -5.71
N ASN A 222 5.93 2.37 -6.15
CA ASN A 222 7.08 1.62 -5.67
C ASN A 222 8.41 2.10 -6.29
N ALA A 223 8.38 2.66 -7.52
CA ALA A 223 9.57 3.17 -8.21
C ALA A 223 10.04 4.55 -7.71
N GLU A 224 9.18 5.32 -7.04
CA GLU A 224 9.56 6.63 -6.44
C GLU A 224 10.54 6.53 -5.26
N LEU A 225 11.01 5.33 -4.92
CA LEU A 225 11.88 5.04 -3.77
C LEU A 225 13.30 4.58 -4.14
N ILE A 226 13.72 4.73 -5.40
CA ILE A 226 15.09 4.42 -5.85
C ILE A 226 15.85 5.70 -6.16
#